data_5c08d37858f61cc405e9efa123106b6d
#
_entry.id   5c08d37858f61cc405e9efa123106b6d
#
_cell.length_a   1.000
_cell.length_b   1.000
_cell.length_c   1.000
_cell.angle_alpha   90.00
_cell.angle_beta   90.00
_cell.angle_gamma   90.00
#
_symmetry.space_group_name_H-M   'P 1'
#
loop_
_entity.id
_entity.type
_entity.pdbx_description
1 polymer ?
#
loop_
_entity_poly.entity_id
_entity_poly.type
_entity_poly.pdbx_seq_one_letter_code
_entity_poly.pdbx_strand_id
1 'polypeptide(L)'
;MSSANCASGAIARPASIVDAISASQDLLDRFGGHAAAAGLSMRYDVLGKFTDELNATVLDLCRGRLPEREIVIDAETIANDLDLGTVDLLQRLEPFGAGNEEPRILVR
;
A
#
# COMPACT_ATOMS: atom_id res chain seq x y z
N MET A 1 -29.40 14.89 -17.20
CA MET A 1 -28.90 15.32 -15.88
C MET A 1 -28.27 14.13 -15.19
N SER A 2 -27.15 13.72 -15.66
CA SER A 2 -26.36 12.79 -14.89
C SER A 2 -25.64 13.60 -13.82
N SER A 3 -26.19 13.64 -12.63
CA SER A 3 -25.33 13.76 -11.48
C SER A 3 -24.32 12.65 -11.66
N ALA A 4 -23.11 12.99 -12.01
CA ALA A 4 -21.98 12.15 -11.74
C ALA A 4 -22.04 11.95 -10.23
N ASN A 5 -22.82 10.97 -9.84
CA ASN A 5 -22.59 10.28 -8.63
C ASN A 5 -21.19 9.74 -8.85
N CYS A 6 -20.21 10.57 -8.49
CA CYS A 6 -18.91 10.08 -8.14
C CYS A 6 -19.28 9.05 -7.07
N ALA A 7 -19.54 7.83 -7.53
CA ALA A 7 -19.50 6.72 -6.66
C ALA A 7 -18.15 6.95 -5.99
N SER A 8 -18.22 7.40 -4.74
CA SER A 8 -17.17 7.18 -3.81
C SER A 8 -16.97 5.69 -3.90
N GLY A 9 -16.15 5.30 -4.87
CA GLY A 9 -15.64 3.96 -4.94
C GLY A 9 -15.13 3.78 -3.56
N ALA A 10 -15.81 2.97 -2.77
CA ALA A 10 -15.37 2.62 -1.46
C ALA A 10 -13.91 2.21 -1.70
N ILE A 11 -12.99 3.06 -1.29
CA ILE A 11 -11.57 2.77 -1.32
C ILE A 11 -11.52 1.43 -0.63
N ALA A 12 -11.21 0.39 -1.39
CA ALA A 12 -11.14 -0.95 -0.84
C ALA A 12 -10.15 -0.81 0.31
N ARG A 13 -10.64 -0.92 1.53
CA ARG A 13 -9.76 -0.81 2.70
C ARG A 13 -8.67 -1.82 2.46
N PRO A 14 -7.41 -1.42 2.54
CA PRO A 14 -6.32 -2.37 2.34
C PRO A 14 -6.59 -3.56 3.26
N ALA A 15 -6.50 -4.76 2.70
CA ALA A 15 -6.71 -5.96 3.49
C ALA A 15 -5.77 -5.91 4.69
N SER A 16 -6.32 -6.11 5.87
CA SER A 16 -5.50 -6.19 7.08
C SER A 16 -4.61 -7.41 6.99
N ILE A 17 -3.29 -7.22 7.06
CA ILE A 17 -2.31 -8.30 7.00
C ILE A 17 -2.54 -9.29 8.15
N VAL A 18 -2.81 -8.79 9.36
CA VAL A 18 -3.03 -9.66 10.51
C VAL A 18 -4.30 -10.49 10.37
N ASP A 19 -5.36 -9.94 9.74
CA ASP A 19 -6.59 -10.69 9.50
C ASP A 19 -6.37 -11.77 8.45
N ALA A 20 -5.61 -11.46 7.39
CA ALA A 20 -5.25 -12.44 6.38
C ALA A 20 -4.42 -13.60 6.95
N ILE A 21 -3.46 -13.31 7.82
CA ILE A 21 -2.61 -14.31 8.47
C ILE A 21 -3.43 -15.13 9.47
N SER A 22 -4.33 -14.52 10.23
CA SER A 22 -5.14 -15.21 11.23
C SER A 22 -6.08 -16.25 10.64
N ALA A 23 -6.46 -16.12 9.37
CA ALA A 23 -7.26 -17.12 8.68
C ALA A 23 -6.55 -18.47 8.53
N SER A 24 -5.22 -18.48 8.55
CA SER A 24 -4.40 -19.68 8.47
C SER A 24 -3.65 -19.98 9.78
N GLN A 25 -4.20 -19.54 10.92
CA GLN A 25 -3.56 -19.67 12.23
C GLN A 25 -3.18 -21.10 12.61
N ASP A 26 -3.93 -22.11 12.12
CA ASP A 26 -3.68 -23.53 12.39
C ASP A 26 -2.36 -24.05 11.79
N LEU A 27 -1.79 -23.30 10.85
CA LEU A 27 -0.49 -23.59 10.23
C LEU A 27 0.66 -22.86 10.91
N LEU A 28 0.38 -22.00 11.87
CA LEU A 28 1.34 -21.09 12.49
C LEU A 28 1.68 -21.50 13.91
N ASP A 29 2.94 -21.39 14.27
CA ASP A 29 3.40 -21.54 15.66
C ASP A 29 3.09 -20.27 16.46
N ARG A 30 3.32 -19.11 15.84
CA ARG A 30 3.04 -17.78 16.40
C ARG A 30 2.73 -16.80 15.29
N PHE A 31 1.86 -15.85 15.59
CA PHE A 31 1.66 -14.68 14.74
C PHE A 31 1.13 -13.49 15.56
N GLY A 32 1.27 -12.31 15.03
CA GLY A 32 0.74 -11.09 15.63
C GLY A 32 1.16 -9.87 14.85
N GLY A 33 0.52 -8.76 15.12
CA GLY A 33 0.82 -7.52 14.45
C GLY A 33 -0.38 -6.58 14.34
N HIS A 34 -0.31 -5.72 13.35
CA HIS A 34 -1.32 -4.70 13.04
C HIS A 34 -1.78 -4.85 11.58
N ALA A 35 -2.78 -4.07 11.19
CA ALA A 35 -3.32 -4.09 9.83
C ALA A 35 -2.26 -3.88 8.72
N ALA A 36 -1.21 -3.09 9.00
CA ALA A 36 -0.17 -2.73 8.03
C ALA A 36 1.10 -3.59 8.10
N ALA A 37 1.34 -4.25 9.23
CA ALA A 37 2.53 -5.07 9.44
C ALA A 37 2.28 -6.17 10.47
N ALA A 38 2.70 -7.38 10.15
CA ALA A 38 2.58 -8.52 11.03
C ALA A 38 3.80 -9.42 10.95
N GLY A 39 4.08 -10.11 12.06
CA GLY A 39 5.10 -11.14 12.13
C GLY A 39 4.47 -12.51 12.36
N LEU A 40 5.13 -13.52 11.87
CA LEU A 40 4.69 -14.91 12.07
C LEU A 40 5.88 -15.86 12.16
N SER A 41 5.65 -17.01 12.74
CA SER A 41 6.57 -18.15 12.66
C SER A 41 5.79 -19.43 12.35
N MET A 42 6.39 -20.27 11.54
CA MET A 42 5.81 -21.55 11.13
C MET A 42 6.91 -22.57 10.84
N ARG A 43 6.52 -23.82 10.77
CA ARG A 43 7.39 -24.87 10.27
C ARG A 43 7.58 -24.73 8.76
N TYR A 44 8.77 -25.06 8.28
CA TYR A 44 9.10 -24.95 6.86
C TYR A 44 8.26 -25.86 5.96
N ASP A 45 7.88 -27.02 6.46
CA ASP A 45 7.09 -28.02 5.72
C ASP A 45 5.65 -27.56 5.40
N VAL A 46 5.11 -26.60 6.14
CA VAL A 46 3.77 -26.01 5.89
C VAL A 46 3.79 -24.73 5.05
N LEU A 47 4.98 -24.24 4.69
CA LEU A 47 5.12 -22.97 3.97
C LEU A 47 4.33 -22.94 2.65
N GLY A 48 4.38 -24.01 1.87
CA GLY A 48 3.63 -24.08 0.60
C GLY A 48 2.12 -23.95 0.83
N LYS A 49 1.59 -24.75 1.76
CA LYS A 49 0.17 -24.70 2.10
C LYS A 49 -0.24 -23.32 2.65
N PHE A 50 0.57 -22.74 3.53
CA PHE A 50 0.32 -21.40 4.06
C PHE A 50 0.29 -20.34 2.95
N THR A 51 1.22 -20.41 1.99
CA THR A 51 1.27 -19.48 0.86
C THR A 51 0.00 -19.54 0.03
N ASP A 52 -0.48 -20.75 -0.29
CA ASP A 52 -1.70 -20.94 -1.07
C ASP A 52 -2.94 -20.41 -0.34
N GLU A 53 -3.06 -20.73 0.95
CA GLU A 53 -4.18 -20.25 1.78
C GLU A 53 -4.14 -18.73 1.96
N LEU A 54 -2.95 -18.15 2.20
CA LEU A 54 -2.80 -16.71 2.34
C LEU A 54 -3.19 -15.97 1.06
N ASN A 55 -2.73 -16.44 -0.11
CA ASN A 55 -3.08 -15.86 -1.39
C ASN A 55 -4.60 -15.90 -1.65
N ALA A 56 -5.23 -17.04 -1.37
CA ALA A 56 -6.67 -17.18 -1.51
C ALA A 56 -7.43 -16.23 -0.56
N THR A 57 -6.99 -16.13 0.69
CA THR A 57 -7.60 -15.26 1.69
C THR A 57 -7.44 -13.78 1.33
N VAL A 58 -6.26 -13.36 0.89
CA VAL A 58 -6.02 -11.96 0.45
C VAL A 58 -6.90 -11.62 -0.74
N LEU A 59 -7.01 -12.52 -1.72
CA LEU A 59 -7.85 -12.31 -2.88
C LEU A 59 -9.34 -12.17 -2.49
N ASP A 60 -9.82 -12.99 -1.56
CA ASP A 60 -11.17 -12.92 -1.02
C ASP A 60 -11.41 -11.60 -0.26
N LEU A 61 -10.50 -11.21 0.63
CA LEU A 61 -10.57 -9.94 1.36
C LEU A 61 -10.58 -8.72 0.42
N CYS A 62 -9.87 -8.81 -0.70
CA CYS A 62 -9.87 -7.80 -1.76
C CYS A 62 -11.05 -7.93 -2.73
N ARG A 63 -12.01 -8.84 -2.47
CA ARG A 63 -13.16 -9.11 -3.32
C ARG A 63 -12.78 -9.44 -4.78
N GLY A 64 -11.71 -10.20 -4.95
CA GLY A 64 -11.18 -10.61 -6.25
C GLY A 64 -10.47 -9.50 -7.03
N ARG A 65 -10.28 -8.32 -6.46
CA ARG A 65 -9.58 -7.19 -7.09
C ARG A 65 -8.45 -6.72 -6.19
N LEU A 66 -7.24 -7.00 -6.60
CA LEU A 66 -6.08 -6.42 -5.93
C LEU A 66 -6.05 -4.91 -6.19
N PRO A 67 -5.70 -4.10 -5.17
CA PRO A 67 -5.55 -2.66 -5.37
C PRO A 67 -4.44 -2.40 -6.39
N GLU A 68 -4.73 -1.54 -7.36
CA GLU A 68 -3.71 -1.06 -8.28
C GLU A 68 -2.71 -0.19 -7.53
N ARG A 69 -1.45 -0.27 -7.94
CA ARG A 69 -0.44 0.65 -7.41
C ARG A 69 -0.66 2.01 -8.03
N GLU A 70 -1.04 2.96 -7.21
CA GLU A 70 -1.17 4.35 -7.60
C GLU A 70 0.04 5.14 -7.10
N ILE A 71 0.56 6.00 -7.96
CA ILE A 71 1.55 7.00 -7.59
C ILE A 71 0.86 8.35 -7.70
N VAL A 72 0.63 8.99 -6.57
CA VAL A 72 0.11 10.36 -6.54
C VAL A 72 1.25 11.29 -6.96
N ILE A 73 0.98 12.11 -7.98
CA ILE A 73 1.91 13.11 -8.49
C ILE A 73 1.39 14.47 -8.04
N ASP A 74 2.24 15.21 -7.33
CA ASP A 74 1.88 16.53 -6.78
C ASP A 74 2.03 17.65 -7.79
N ALA A 75 2.97 17.53 -8.74
CA ALA A 75 3.21 18.52 -9.78
C ALA A 75 3.83 17.88 -11.03
N GLU A 76 3.66 18.54 -12.17
CA GLU A 76 4.35 18.22 -13.41
C GLU A 76 5.28 19.37 -13.82
N THR A 77 6.43 19.02 -14.38
CA THR A 77 7.39 19.98 -14.92
C THR A 77 8.13 19.41 -16.12
N ILE A 78 8.91 20.22 -16.79
CA ILE A 78 9.85 19.81 -17.83
C ILE A 78 11.28 19.81 -17.27
N ALA A 79 12.14 18.98 -17.84
CA ALA A 79 13.51 18.81 -17.33
C ALA A 79 14.30 20.13 -17.28
N ASN A 80 14.03 21.05 -18.20
CA ASN A 80 14.72 22.35 -18.27
C ASN A 80 14.36 23.31 -17.12
N ASP A 81 13.24 23.11 -16.45
CA ASP A 81 12.80 23.93 -15.31
C ASP A 81 13.32 23.41 -13.97
N LEU A 82 13.98 22.24 -13.99
CA LEU A 82 14.59 21.67 -12.81
C LEU A 82 16.06 22.09 -12.72
N ASP A 83 16.31 23.06 -11.90
CA ASP A 83 17.64 23.53 -11.55
C ASP A 83 17.97 23.25 -10.07
N LEU A 84 19.21 23.53 -9.68
CA LEU A 84 19.63 23.35 -8.29
C LEU A 84 18.84 24.24 -7.31
N GLY A 85 18.42 25.43 -7.78
CA GLY A 85 17.60 26.32 -6.97
C GLY A 85 16.22 25.73 -6.66
N THR A 86 15.64 25.01 -7.62
CA THR A 86 14.37 24.28 -7.42
C THR A 86 14.54 23.16 -6.40
N VAL A 87 15.65 22.42 -6.47
CA VAL A 87 15.96 21.36 -5.49
C VAL A 87 16.12 21.95 -4.09
N ASP A 88 16.86 23.06 -3.95
CA ASP A 88 17.04 23.73 -2.66
C ASP A 88 15.72 24.23 -2.07
N LEU A 89 14.80 24.71 -2.91
CA LEU A 89 13.46 25.11 -2.47
C LEU A 89 12.63 23.91 -1.99
N LEU A 90 12.70 22.78 -2.68
CA LEU A 90 12.00 21.56 -2.26
C LEU A 90 12.54 21.04 -0.92
N GLN A 91 13.85 21.11 -0.70
CA GLN A 91 14.47 20.71 0.56
C GLN A 91 13.99 21.55 1.76
N ARG A 92 13.55 22.79 1.53
CA ARG A 92 12.97 23.61 2.62
C ARG A 92 11.64 23.09 3.14
N LEU A 93 11.01 22.15 2.45
CA LEU A 93 9.81 21.47 2.92
C LEU A 93 10.09 20.38 3.95
N GLU A 94 11.35 20.01 4.14
CA GLU A 94 11.77 19.04 5.15
C GLU A 94 11.52 19.53 6.60
N PRO A 95 11.39 18.62 7.54
CA PRO A 95 11.55 17.16 7.45
C PRO A 95 10.31 16.45 6.89
N PHE A 96 10.51 15.51 5.98
CA PHE A 96 9.44 14.70 5.43
C PHE A 96 9.09 13.53 6.36
N GLY A 97 7.84 13.12 6.34
CA GLY A 97 7.34 12.02 7.15
C GLY A 97 5.82 11.98 7.20
N ALA A 98 5.27 11.35 8.22
CA ALA A 98 3.83 11.28 8.40
C ALA A 98 3.21 12.67 8.52
N GLY A 99 2.25 12.98 7.64
CA GLY A 99 1.60 14.30 7.58
C GLY A 99 2.35 15.38 6.80
N ASN A 100 3.57 15.08 6.34
CA ASN A 100 4.35 15.93 5.43
C ASN A 100 5.12 15.04 4.46
N GLU A 101 4.42 14.45 3.50
CA GLU A 101 5.02 13.56 2.52
C GLU A 101 5.94 14.32 1.56
N GLU A 102 7.01 13.63 1.13
CA GLU A 102 7.89 14.17 0.11
C GLU A 102 7.13 14.35 -1.20
N PRO A 103 7.16 15.56 -1.82
CA PRO A 103 6.45 15.80 -3.07
C PRO A 103 7.03 14.96 -4.22
N ARG A 104 6.12 14.40 -5.01
CA ARG A 104 6.46 13.62 -6.21
C ARG A 104 6.19 14.44 -7.44
N ILE A 105 7.22 14.66 -8.21
CA ILE A 105 7.18 15.50 -9.40
C ILE A 105 7.37 14.62 -10.64
N LEU A 106 6.42 14.71 -11.57
CA LEU A 106 6.55 14.10 -12.89
C LEU A 106 7.37 15.03 -13.78
N VAL A 107 8.46 14.53 -14.31
CA VAL A 107 9.31 15.25 -15.26
C VAL A 107 9.05 14.70 -16.66
N ARG A 108 8.74 15.60 -17.59
CA ARG A 108 8.55 15.27 -19.01
C ARG A 108 9.74 15.75 -19.85
#